data_cdd6a812b5200a7048af18dbe658a7b2
#
_entry.id   cdd6a812b5200a7048af18dbe658a7b2
#
_cell.length_a   1.000
_cell.length_b   1.000
_cell.length_c   1.000
_cell.angle_alpha   90.00
_cell.angle_beta   90.00
_cell.angle_gamma   90.00
#
_symmetry.space_group_name_H-M   'P 1'
#
loop_
_entity.id
_entity.type
_entity.pdbx_description
1 polymer ?
#
loop_
_entity_poly.entity_id
_entity_poly.type
_entity_poly.pdbx_seq_one_letter_code
_entity_poly.pdbx_strand_id
1 'polypeptide(L)'
;MIPRNELTRRFPCTGRMTLAATAAALLCATTSPALAAGRTQPPWHIESFCHRGASSAHRCLVRARQGIIVFQLAELASAPSVSWSDGVAVLASGADKPSRQLRFFVPPQKLSAPFMRVQAYDIAQQRVAFYTEGQLHVRAMFGAGADTGSRDLAVLALPSNVVTDTLHVSFKGPLLHASWRDRDGRAQERTLPTKG
;
A
#
# COMPACT_ATOMS: atom_id res chain seq x y z
N MET A 1 30.72 39.02 -14.57
CA MET A 1 31.60 38.60 -15.70
C MET A 1 31.06 37.31 -16.26
N ILE A 2 30.54 37.38 -17.47
CA ILE A 2 29.97 36.33 -18.34
C ILE A 2 31.14 35.73 -19.14
N PRO A 3 31.10 34.44 -19.61
CA PRO A 3 30.55 34.32 -20.96
C PRO A 3 29.63 33.12 -21.20
N ARG A 4 28.66 33.39 -22.07
CA ARG A 4 27.90 32.48 -22.91
C ARG A 4 28.81 31.67 -23.85
N ASN A 5 28.40 30.41 -24.16
CA ASN A 5 28.76 29.78 -25.42
C ASN A 5 27.56 29.03 -26.00
N GLU A 6 26.97 29.65 -27.00
CA GLU A 6 26.12 29.04 -28.02
C GLU A 6 26.96 28.19 -28.97
N LEU A 7 26.52 27.04 -29.34
CA LEU A 7 26.98 26.32 -30.54
C LEU A 7 25.80 25.61 -31.22
N THR A 8 25.17 26.40 -32.07
CA THR A 8 24.26 25.96 -33.12
C THR A 8 25.07 25.22 -34.21
N ARG A 9 24.72 23.97 -34.53
CA ARG A 9 25.13 23.33 -35.80
C ARG A 9 23.89 22.90 -36.57
N ARG A 10 23.61 23.67 -37.62
CA ARG A 10 22.73 23.31 -38.74
C ARG A 10 23.55 22.49 -39.74
N PHE A 11 22.99 21.39 -40.23
CA PHE A 11 23.42 20.76 -41.48
C PHE A 11 22.25 20.72 -42.46
N PRO A 12 22.41 21.22 -43.65
CA PRO A 12 21.50 21.00 -44.77
C PRO A 12 22.01 19.81 -45.60
N CYS A 13 21.14 18.88 -45.96
CA CYS A 13 21.37 17.97 -47.07
C CYS A 13 20.17 18.01 -47.99
N THR A 14 20.34 18.82 -49.04
CA THR A 14 19.64 18.72 -50.33
C THR A 14 20.34 17.67 -51.18
N GLY A 15 19.59 16.69 -51.64
CA GLY A 15 20.02 15.71 -52.62
C GLY A 15 18.83 15.19 -53.42
N ARG A 16 18.57 15.81 -54.58
CA ARG A 16 17.72 15.26 -55.64
C ARG A 16 18.53 14.20 -56.41
N MET A 17 17.97 13.02 -56.65
CA MET A 17 18.27 12.23 -57.86
C MET A 17 17.17 11.21 -58.16
N THR A 18 16.50 11.45 -59.23
CA THR A 18 16.05 10.65 -60.40
C THR A 18 15.72 9.18 -60.27
N LEU A 19 14.56 8.91 -60.88
CA LEU A 19 13.90 7.69 -61.30
C LEU A 19 14.81 6.57 -61.82
N ALA A 20 14.54 5.34 -61.39
CA ALA A 20 14.58 4.13 -62.23
C ALA A 20 13.55 3.11 -61.67
N ALA A 21 12.60 2.79 -62.54
CA ALA A 21 11.57 1.78 -62.29
C ALA A 21 12.16 0.38 -62.51
N THR A 22 12.10 -0.48 -61.51
CA THR A 22 12.24 -1.93 -61.65
C THR A 22 11.22 -2.59 -60.78
N ALA A 23 10.28 -3.26 -61.45
CA ALA A 23 9.26 -4.11 -60.80
C ALA A 23 9.94 -5.37 -60.23
N ALA A 24 10.01 -5.46 -58.95
CA ALA A 24 10.35 -6.67 -58.22
C ALA A 24 9.12 -7.09 -57.41
N ALA A 25 8.52 -8.21 -57.83
CA ALA A 25 7.45 -8.86 -57.07
C ALA A 25 8.00 -9.30 -55.70
N LEU A 26 7.70 -8.56 -54.65
CA LEU A 26 7.96 -9.00 -53.28
C LEU A 26 6.79 -9.91 -52.83
N LEU A 27 7.10 -11.16 -52.68
CA LEU A 27 6.34 -12.11 -51.86
C LEU A 27 6.32 -11.55 -50.43
N CYS A 28 5.22 -10.89 -50.04
CA CYS A 28 4.95 -10.58 -48.64
C CYS A 28 4.74 -11.88 -47.90
N ALA A 29 5.77 -12.44 -47.31
CA ALA A 29 5.63 -13.43 -46.25
C ALA A 29 5.00 -12.68 -45.06
N THR A 30 3.68 -12.84 -44.89
CA THR A 30 2.94 -12.43 -43.69
C THR A 30 3.42 -13.32 -42.55
N THR A 31 4.51 -12.91 -41.89
CA THR A 31 4.82 -13.39 -40.57
C THR A 31 3.74 -12.85 -39.64
N SER A 32 2.70 -13.66 -39.41
CA SER A 32 1.75 -13.41 -38.32
C SER A 32 2.57 -13.25 -37.04
N PRO A 33 2.46 -12.12 -36.33
CA PRO A 33 3.02 -12.05 -34.99
C PRO A 33 2.27 -13.11 -34.19
N ALA A 34 2.97 -14.17 -33.79
CA ALA A 34 2.50 -15.08 -32.79
C ALA A 34 2.13 -14.22 -31.60
N LEU A 35 0.82 -14.07 -31.34
CA LEU A 35 0.29 -13.49 -30.12
C LEU A 35 0.97 -14.25 -28.99
N ALA A 36 1.98 -13.63 -28.39
CA ALA A 36 2.57 -14.10 -27.16
C ALA A 36 1.39 -14.15 -26.20
N ALA A 37 0.82 -15.33 -26.02
CA ALA A 37 -0.20 -15.59 -25.01
C ALA A 37 0.40 -15.09 -23.70
N GLY A 38 -0.04 -13.92 -23.26
CA GLY A 38 0.46 -13.30 -22.07
C GLY A 38 0.31 -14.33 -20.95
N ARG A 39 1.42 -14.87 -20.49
CA ARG A 39 1.44 -15.73 -19.31
C ARG A 39 0.93 -14.86 -18.18
N THR A 40 -0.36 -14.98 -17.86
CA THR A 40 -0.91 -14.35 -16.68
C THR A 40 -0.11 -14.86 -15.49
N GLN A 41 0.64 -13.96 -14.87
CA GLN A 41 1.38 -14.35 -13.66
C GLN A 41 0.37 -14.86 -12.63
N PRO A 42 0.68 -15.96 -11.94
CA PRO A 42 -0.22 -16.45 -10.89
C PRO A 42 -0.43 -15.34 -9.84
N PRO A 43 -1.62 -15.28 -9.24
CA PRO A 43 -1.88 -14.29 -8.19
C PRO A 43 -0.95 -14.50 -6.98
N TRP A 44 -0.73 -13.43 -6.23
CA TRP A 44 -0.04 -13.51 -4.94
C TRP A 44 -0.92 -14.18 -3.90
N HIS A 45 -0.32 -15.07 -3.12
CA HIS A 45 -0.96 -15.77 -2.00
C HIS A 45 -0.19 -15.49 -0.72
N ILE A 46 -0.90 -15.35 0.39
CA ILE A 46 -0.29 -15.30 1.72
C ILE A 46 -0.46 -16.65 2.38
N GLU A 47 0.65 -17.23 2.79
CA GLU A 47 0.73 -18.53 3.47
C GLU A 47 1.22 -18.31 4.91
N SER A 48 0.71 -19.08 5.85
CA SER A 48 1.22 -19.08 7.22
C SER A 48 1.50 -20.49 7.71
N PHE A 49 2.70 -20.67 8.26
CA PHE A 49 3.18 -21.96 8.81
C PHE A 49 3.40 -21.78 10.30
N CYS A 50 2.50 -22.36 11.10
CA CYS A 50 2.57 -22.25 12.54
C CYS A 50 3.23 -23.48 13.16
N HIS A 51 4.13 -23.24 14.11
CA HIS A 51 4.77 -24.29 14.90
C HIS A 51 4.79 -23.90 16.37
N ARG A 52 4.83 -24.90 17.22
CA ARG A 52 5.01 -24.68 18.66
C ARG A 52 6.51 -24.63 18.92
N GLY A 53 7.01 -23.49 19.40
CA GLY A 53 8.41 -23.34 19.79
C GLY A 53 8.75 -24.13 21.07
N ALA A 54 10.03 -24.25 21.37
CA ALA A 54 10.54 -24.92 22.57
C ALA A 54 9.98 -24.35 23.88
N SER A 55 9.59 -23.07 23.90
CA SER A 55 8.99 -22.35 25.03
C SER A 55 7.45 -22.45 25.08
N SER A 56 6.83 -23.43 24.41
CA SER A 56 5.36 -23.56 24.23
C SER A 56 4.68 -22.38 23.54
N ALA A 57 5.40 -21.33 23.16
CA ALA A 57 4.86 -20.21 22.41
C ALA A 57 4.58 -20.63 20.97
N HIS A 58 3.36 -20.34 20.50
CA HIS A 58 3.04 -20.48 19.09
C HIS A 58 3.72 -19.40 18.29
N ARG A 59 4.34 -19.80 17.18
CA ARG A 59 4.93 -18.88 16.21
C ARG A 59 4.49 -19.23 14.80
N CYS A 60 4.06 -18.26 14.05
CA CYS A 60 3.58 -18.41 12.69
C CYS A 60 4.46 -17.61 11.74
N LEU A 61 5.17 -18.30 10.87
CA LEU A 61 5.93 -17.70 9.79
C LEU A 61 4.96 -17.34 8.66
N VAL A 62 4.85 -16.07 8.33
CA VAL A 62 3.98 -15.56 7.26
C VAL A 62 4.82 -15.26 6.03
N ARG A 63 4.39 -15.77 4.89
CA ARG A 63 5.06 -15.62 3.59
C ARG A 63 4.10 -15.16 2.52
N ALA A 64 4.60 -14.34 1.59
CA ALA A 64 3.93 -14.07 0.33
C ALA A 64 4.53 -14.96 -0.77
N ARG A 65 3.69 -15.56 -1.59
CA ARG A 65 4.10 -16.45 -2.66
C ARG A 65 3.43 -16.11 -3.99
N GLN A 66 4.22 -16.15 -5.06
CA GLN A 66 3.74 -16.07 -6.44
C GLN A 66 4.53 -17.07 -7.30
N GLY A 67 3.91 -18.19 -7.65
CA GLY A 67 4.62 -19.29 -8.32
C GLY A 67 5.78 -19.81 -7.48
N ILE A 68 7.01 -19.66 -7.99
CA ILE A 68 8.26 -20.07 -7.30
C ILE A 68 8.84 -18.96 -6.43
N ILE A 69 8.34 -17.74 -6.55
CA ILE A 69 8.83 -16.59 -5.79
C ILE A 69 8.20 -16.62 -4.40
N VAL A 70 9.03 -16.53 -3.35
CA VAL A 70 8.59 -16.56 -1.96
C VAL A 70 9.30 -15.44 -1.18
N PHE A 71 8.52 -14.62 -0.49
CA PHE A 71 9.04 -13.60 0.44
C PHE A 71 8.55 -13.87 1.85
N GLN A 72 9.46 -13.88 2.81
CA GLN A 72 9.10 -13.88 4.21
C GLN A 72 8.64 -12.47 4.62
N LEU A 73 7.41 -12.37 5.14
CA LEU A 73 6.83 -11.09 5.54
C LEU A 73 6.99 -10.81 7.03
N ALA A 74 6.64 -11.78 7.87
CA ALA A 74 6.64 -11.57 9.31
C ALA A 74 6.69 -12.92 10.05
N GLU A 75 7.06 -12.85 11.33
CA GLU A 75 6.81 -13.90 12.31
C GLU A 75 5.80 -13.35 13.32
N LEU A 76 4.70 -14.07 13.53
CA LEU A 76 3.56 -13.66 14.36
C LEU A 76 3.27 -14.72 15.42
N ALA A 77 2.62 -14.31 16.52
CA ALA A 77 2.18 -15.24 17.57
C ALA A 77 1.02 -16.16 17.12
N SER A 78 0.28 -15.78 16.09
CA SER A 78 -0.81 -16.58 15.50
C SER A 78 -0.89 -16.36 14.00
N ALA A 79 -1.53 -17.28 13.29
CA ALA A 79 -1.83 -17.10 11.87
C ALA A 79 -2.73 -15.86 11.68
N PRO A 80 -2.38 -14.95 10.77
CA PRO A 80 -3.23 -13.81 10.49
C PRO A 80 -4.43 -14.22 9.63
N SER A 81 -5.55 -13.54 9.82
CA SER A 81 -6.57 -13.49 8.77
C SER A 81 -6.09 -12.57 7.64
N VAL A 82 -6.38 -12.94 6.40
CA VAL A 82 -5.92 -12.21 5.21
C VAL A 82 -7.12 -11.80 4.39
N SER A 83 -7.19 -10.54 4.01
CA SER A 83 -8.13 -10.01 3.01
C SER A 83 -7.37 -9.21 1.98
N TRP A 84 -7.88 -9.19 0.74
CA TRP A 84 -7.29 -8.42 -0.36
C TRP A 84 -8.25 -7.33 -0.82
N SER A 85 -7.71 -6.13 -1.02
CA SER A 85 -8.41 -5.01 -1.65
C SER A 85 -7.41 -4.17 -2.45
N ASP A 86 -7.77 -3.84 -3.68
CA ASP A 86 -6.98 -2.98 -4.58
C ASP A 86 -5.48 -3.35 -4.66
N GLY A 87 -5.19 -4.65 -4.71
CA GLY A 87 -3.81 -5.15 -4.78
C GLY A 87 -3.03 -5.10 -3.47
N VAL A 88 -3.68 -4.73 -2.36
CA VAL A 88 -3.10 -4.71 -1.02
C VAL A 88 -3.67 -5.87 -0.20
N ALA A 89 -2.80 -6.68 0.40
CA ALA A 89 -3.20 -7.64 1.41
C ALA A 89 -3.24 -6.97 2.78
N VAL A 90 -4.34 -7.15 3.50
CA VAL A 90 -4.51 -6.75 4.89
C VAL A 90 -4.36 -7.98 5.76
N LEU A 91 -3.33 -8.01 6.57
CA LEU A 91 -3.04 -9.10 7.50
C LEU A 91 -3.46 -8.67 8.90
N ALA A 92 -4.45 -9.36 9.47
CA ALA A 92 -4.90 -9.09 10.84
C ALA A 92 -4.52 -10.25 11.75
N SER A 93 -3.76 -9.98 12.80
CA SER A 93 -3.35 -10.94 13.83
C SER A 93 -3.80 -10.47 15.22
N GLY A 94 -4.02 -11.43 16.14
CA GLY A 94 -4.59 -11.19 17.46
C GLY A 94 -6.10 -11.41 17.48
N ALA A 95 -6.62 -11.96 18.58
CA ALA A 95 -8.02 -12.36 18.69
C ALA A 95 -8.97 -11.19 18.98
N ASP A 96 -8.55 -10.25 19.82
CA ASP A 96 -9.41 -9.19 20.35
C ASP A 96 -9.04 -7.80 19.78
N LYS A 97 -10.04 -6.92 19.71
CA LYS A 97 -9.84 -5.56 19.21
C LYS A 97 -8.63 -4.81 19.82
N PRO A 98 -8.41 -4.83 21.15
CA PRO A 98 -7.28 -4.09 21.72
C PRO A 98 -5.90 -4.68 21.38
N SER A 99 -5.80 -6.00 21.18
CA SER A 99 -4.55 -6.70 20.82
C SER A 99 -4.40 -6.94 19.32
N ARG A 100 -5.44 -6.65 18.53
CA ARG A 100 -5.44 -6.86 17.10
C ARG A 100 -4.46 -5.95 16.41
N GLN A 101 -3.52 -6.55 15.70
CA GLN A 101 -2.57 -5.86 14.83
C GLN A 101 -3.02 -5.96 13.38
N LEU A 102 -2.91 -4.86 12.65
CA LEU A 102 -3.02 -4.86 11.21
C LEU A 102 -1.67 -4.55 10.57
N ARG A 103 -1.35 -5.30 9.52
CA ARG A 103 -0.24 -5.00 8.61
C ARG A 103 -0.77 -4.98 7.19
N PHE A 104 -0.17 -4.17 6.35
CA PHE A 104 -0.53 -4.02 4.95
C PHE A 104 0.64 -4.48 4.09
N PHE A 105 0.36 -5.26 3.06
CA PHE A 105 1.37 -5.77 2.15
C PHE A 105 1.00 -5.46 0.71
N VAL A 106 1.91 -4.78 0.01
CA VAL A 106 1.85 -4.57 -1.44
C VAL A 106 2.94 -5.43 -2.08
N PRO A 107 2.58 -6.38 -2.93
CA PRO A 107 3.58 -7.14 -3.68
C PRO A 107 4.52 -6.25 -4.51
N PRO A 108 5.78 -6.66 -4.70
CA PRO A 108 6.36 -7.92 -4.21
C PRO A 108 6.90 -7.85 -2.78
N GLN A 109 7.23 -6.68 -2.22
CA GLN A 109 8.04 -6.62 -0.99
C GLN A 109 7.65 -5.53 0.00
N LYS A 110 6.63 -4.71 -0.29
CA LYS A 110 6.31 -3.56 0.57
C LYS A 110 5.37 -3.99 1.71
N LEU A 111 5.93 -4.20 2.89
CA LEU A 111 5.19 -4.51 4.12
C LEU A 111 5.19 -3.30 5.05
N SER A 112 4.04 -2.99 5.63
CA SER A 112 3.93 -1.93 6.64
C SER A 112 4.47 -2.38 8.00
N ALA A 113 4.80 -1.40 8.85
CA ALA A 113 4.87 -1.61 10.28
C ALA A 113 3.52 -2.15 10.83
N PRO A 114 3.51 -2.78 12.03
CA PRO A 114 2.26 -3.17 12.67
C PRO A 114 1.52 -1.93 13.19
N PHE A 115 0.23 -1.87 12.90
CA PHE A 115 -0.67 -0.87 13.48
C PHE A 115 -1.57 -1.54 14.52
N MET A 116 -1.60 -0.98 15.74
CA MET A 116 -2.47 -1.42 16.82
C MET A 116 -3.71 -0.55 16.88
N ARG A 117 -4.83 -1.08 17.40
CA ARG A 117 -6.07 -0.32 17.62
C ARG A 117 -6.53 0.49 16.41
N VAL A 118 -6.42 -0.10 15.23
CA VAL A 118 -6.84 0.55 13.98
C VAL A 118 -8.35 0.78 14.01
N GLN A 119 -8.75 2.01 13.72
CA GLN A 119 -10.14 2.45 13.64
C GLN A 119 -10.64 2.49 12.20
N ALA A 120 -9.79 2.95 11.27
CA ALA A 120 -10.09 3.00 9.85
C ALA A 120 -8.82 2.92 9.02
N TYR A 121 -8.94 2.53 7.77
CA TYR A 121 -7.86 2.64 6.78
C TYR A 121 -8.43 2.95 5.40
N ASP A 122 -7.60 3.58 4.58
CA ASP A 122 -7.90 3.96 3.20
C ASP A 122 -6.77 3.43 2.31
N ILE A 123 -7.06 2.38 1.58
CA ILE A 123 -6.07 1.72 0.72
C ILE A 123 -5.70 2.61 -0.47
N ALA A 124 -6.68 3.30 -1.06
CA ALA A 124 -6.45 4.13 -2.23
C ALA A 124 -5.48 5.30 -1.94
N GLN A 125 -5.58 5.88 -0.76
CA GLN A 125 -4.68 6.95 -0.31
C GLN A 125 -3.58 6.46 0.65
N GLN A 126 -3.49 5.15 0.87
CA GLN A 126 -2.48 4.48 1.70
C GLN A 126 -2.34 5.09 3.11
N ARG A 127 -3.47 5.30 3.79
CA ARG A 127 -3.53 5.90 5.13
C ARG A 127 -4.19 4.97 6.14
N VAL A 128 -3.76 5.10 7.39
CA VAL A 128 -4.30 4.35 8.54
C VAL A 128 -4.61 5.31 9.67
N ALA A 129 -5.81 5.22 10.23
CA ALA A 129 -6.22 5.90 11.45
C ALA A 129 -6.21 4.88 12.60
N PHE A 130 -5.50 5.18 13.67
CA PHE A 130 -5.39 4.33 14.85
C PHE A 130 -5.44 5.15 16.13
N TYR A 131 -5.93 4.52 17.19
CA TYR A 131 -6.12 5.18 18.48
C TYR A 131 -4.99 4.80 19.44
N THR A 132 -4.37 5.80 20.08
CA THR A 132 -3.39 5.62 21.15
C THR A 132 -3.42 6.81 22.09
N GLU A 133 -3.28 6.57 23.40
CA GLU A 133 -3.11 7.60 24.43
C GLU A 133 -4.12 8.76 24.38
N GLY A 134 -5.38 8.46 24.14
CA GLY A 134 -6.43 9.49 24.05
C GLY A 134 -6.44 10.28 22.74
N GLN A 135 -5.66 9.88 21.76
CA GLN A 135 -5.55 10.55 20.47
C GLN A 135 -5.83 9.60 19.32
N LEU A 136 -6.40 10.14 18.27
CA LEU A 136 -6.56 9.48 16.99
C LEU A 136 -5.47 10.00 16.05
N HIS A 137 -4.57 9.12 15.65
CA HIS A 137 -3.47 9.41 14.74
C HIS A 137 -3.79 8.93 13.34
N VAL A 138 -3.38 9.69 12.33
CA VAL A 138 -3.39 9.26 10.93
C VAL A 138 -1.97 9.21 10.43
N ARG A 139 -1.57 8.07 9.88
CA ARG A 139 -0.23 7.88 9.28
C ARG A 139 -0.33 7.30 7.87
N ALA A 140 0.73 7.48 7.10
CA ALA A 140 0.91 6.73 5.88
C ALA A 140 1.01 5.23 6.20
N MET A 141 0.33 4.42 5.40
CA MET A 141 0.33 2.95 5.52
C MET A 141 1.74 2.38 5.33
N PHE A 142 2.50 2.99 4.45
CA PHE A 142 3.87 2.60 4.10
C PHE A 142 4.79 3.80 4.28
N GLY A 143 5.53 3.84 5.37
CA GLY A 143 6.55 4.86 5.64
C GLY A 143 7.96 4.37 5.33
N ALA A 144 8.91 5.28 5.23
CA ALA A 144 10.33 4.96 5.16
C ALA A 144 10.82 4.59 6.59
N GLY A 145 11.03 3.29 6.83
CA GLY A 145 11.58 2.78 8.08
C GLY A 145 10.52 2.39 9.11
N ALA A 146 10.60 1.13 9.55
CA ALA A 146 9.67 0.55 10.52
C ALA A 146 9.82 1.14 11.94
N ASP A 147 10.91 1.84 12.26
CA ASP A 147 11.30 2.11 13.64
C ASP A 147 11.42 3.58 14.04
N THR A 148 11.42 4.54 13.12
CA THR A 148 11.62 5.93 13.53
C THR A 148 10.79 6.90 12.71
N GLY A 149 9.70 7.39 13.31
CA GLY A 149 9.22 8.72 12.99
C GLY A 149 8.46 8.86 11.67
N SER A 150 7.66 7.87 11.27
CA SER A 150 6.59 8.15 10.31
C SER A 150 5.75 9.29 10.88
N ARG A 151 5.94 10.49 10.32
CA ARG A 151 5.27 11.70 10.78
C ARG A 151 3.76 11.51 10.65
N ASP A 152 3.02 11.86 11.69
CA ASP A 152 1.58 11.86 11.64
C ASP A 152 1.11 12.85 10.55
N LEU A 153 0.25 12.37 9.67
CA LEU A 153 -0.42 13.20 8.67
C LEU A 153 -1.48 14.08 9.33
N ALA A 154 -2.07 13.58 10.41
CA ALA A 154 -3.02 14.30 11.25
C ALA A 154 -3.08 13.67 12.64
N VAL A 155 -3.39 14.49 13.66
CA VAL A 155 -3.65 14.06 15.03
C VAL A 155 -4.89 14.77 15.54
N LEU A 156 -5.84 14.00 16.09
CA LEU A 156 -7.03 14.50 16.73
C LEU A 156 -7.01 14.08 18.21
N ALA A 157 -6.81 15.05 19.09
CA ALA A 157 -7.00 14.84 20.53
C ALA A 157 -8.49 14.62 20.81
N LEU A 158 -8.82 13.49 21.46
CA LEU A 158 -10.17 13.19 21.88
C LEU A 158 -10.36 13.68 23.33
N PRO A 159 -11.56 14.18 23.70
CA PRO A 159 -11.85 14.56 25.07
C PRO A 159 -11.74 13.37 26.01
N SER A 160 -11.38 13.61 27.27
CA SER A 160 -11.22 12.54 28.29
C SER A 160 -12.53 11.80 28.64
N ASN A 161 -13.67 12.38 28.27
CA ASN A 161 -14.99 11.81 28.48
C ASN A 161 -15.53 10.95 27.30
N VAL A 162 -14.68 10.66 26.29
CA VAL A 162 -15.05 9.77 25.17
C VAL A 162 -15.31 8.36 25.66
N VAL A 163 -16.43 7.78 25.23
CA VAL A 163 -16.68 6.34 25.34
C VAL A 163 -16.09 5.65 24.12
N THR A 164 -14.90 5.06 24.27
CA THR A 164 -14.07 4.54 23.17
C THR A 164 -14.77 3.47 22.32
N ASP A 165 -15.69 2.71 22.90
CA ASP A 165 -16.47 1.70 22.18
C ASP A 165 -17.49 2.30 21.22
N THR A 166 -17.80 3.57 21.38
CA THR A 166 -18.70 4.34 20.48
C THR A 166 -17.95 5.12 19.42
N LEU A 167 -16.62 5.03 19.40
CA LEU A 167 -15.80 5.76 18.43
C LEU A 167 -15.94 5.11 17.05
N HIS A 168 -16.50 5.86 16.11
CA HIS A 168 -16.58 5.53 14.71
C HIS A 168 -15.71 6.46 13.90
N VAL A 169 -14.85 5.90 13.07
CA VAL A 169 -13.88 6.66 12.26
C VAL A 169 -14.00 6.21 10.80
N SER A 170 -13.98 7.16 9.89
CA SER A 170 -14.00 6.89 8.46
C SER A 170 -13.22 7.96 7.67
N PHE A 171 -12.72 7.59 6.50
CA PHE A 171 -12.15 8.51 5.55
C PHE A 171 -13.19 8.89 4.47
N LYS A 172 -13.27 10.17 4.13
CA LYS A 172 -14.03 10.70 3.00
C LYS A 172 -13.12 11.63 2.20
N GLY A 173 -12.51 11.09 1.14
CA GLY A 173 -11.46 11.81 0.40
C GLY A 173 -10.34 12.26 1.33
N PRO A 174 -9.91 13.53 1.33
CA PRO A 174 -8.80 13.99 2.17
C PRO A 174 -9.19 14.22 3.63
N LEU A 175 -10.41 13.93 4.03
CA LEU A 175 -10.92 14.20 5.36
C LEU A 175 -11.04 12.92 6.18
N LEU A 176 -10.66 13.01 7.46
CA LEU A 176 -10.97 12.04 8.50
C LEU A 176 -12.22 12.51 9.24
N HIS A 177 -13.25 11.69 9.30
CA HIS A 177 -14.43 11.89 10.11
C HIS A 177 -14.38 10.98 11.33
N ALA A 178 -14.56 11.55 12.50
CA ALA A 178 -14.66 10.83 13.76
C ALA A 178 -15.93 11.23 14.48
N SER A 179 -16.73 10.26 14.92
CA SER A 179 -17.92 10.48 15.74
C SER A 179 -17.90 9.54 16.94
N TRP A 180 -18.41 10.00 18.08
CA TRP A 180 -18.46 9.24 19.32
C TRP A 180 -19.58 9.74 20.24
N ARG A 181 -19.84 9.01 21.31
CA ARG A 181 -20.62 9.50 22.44
C ARG A 181 -19.72 9.85 23.61
N ASP A 182 -20.03 10.93 24.29
CA ASP A 182 -19.42 11.25 25.57
C ASP A 182 -20.09 10.47 26.71
N ARG A 183 -19.55 10.57 27.91
CA ARG A 183 -20.10 9.88 29.11
C ARG A 183 -21.51 10.33 29.47
N ASP A 184 -21.92 11.52 29.03
CA ASP A 184 -23.27 12.03 29.20
C ASP A 184 -24.24 11.54 28.12
N GLY A 185 -23.74 10.68 27.20
CA GLY A 185 -24.52 10.12 26.09
C GLY A 185 -24.70 11.05 24.89
N ARG A 186 -24.09 12.24 24.93
CA ARG A 186 -24.22 13.21 23.84
C ARG A 186 -23.36 12.79 22.64
N ALA A 187 -23.95 12.86 21.45
CA ALA A 187 -23.22 12.61 20.22
C ALA A 187 -22.28 13.77 19.90
N GLN A 188 -21.06 13.45 19.56
CA GLN A 188 -20.00 14.37 19.15
C GLN A 188 -19.47 13.96 17.79
N GLU A 189 -19.04 14.95 17.00
CA GLU A 189 -18.43 14.72 15.69
C GLU A 189 -17.29 15.69 15.45
N ARG A 190 -16.24 15.24 14.79
CA ARG A 190 -15.12 16.05 14.34
C ARG A 190 -14.67 15.61 12.96
N THR A 191 -14.27 16.56 12.16
CA THR A 191 -13.67 16.35 10.84
C THR A 191 -12.30 17.02 10.83
N LEU A 192 -11.31 16.30 10.32
CA LEU A 192 -9.93 16.76 10.27
C LEU A 192 -9.34 16.53 8.86
N PRO A 193 -8.73 17.56 8.24
CA PRO A 193 -8.00 17.37 7.01
C PRO A 193 -6.74 16.53 7.26
N THR A 194 -6.54 15.52 6.43
CA THR A 194 -5.31 14.72 6.43
C THR A 194 -4.42 15.23 5.31
N LYS A 195 -3.23 15.69 5.67
CA LYS A 195 -2.24 16.11 4.68
C LYS A 195 -1.77 14.86 3.92
N GLY A 196 -1.95 14.88 2.60
CA GLY A 196 -1.39 13.89 1.68
C GLY A 196 0.06 14.16 1.37
#